data_f042bca340ae1e3e8e5730ded19485c6
#
_entry.id   f042bca340ae1e3e8e5730ded19485c6
#
_cell.length_a   1.000
_cell.length_b   1.000
_cell.length_c   1.000
_cell.angle_alpha   90.00
_cell.angle_beta   90.00
_cell.angle_gamma   90.00
#
_symmetry.space_group_name_H-M   'P 1'
#
loop_
_entity.id
_entity.type
_entity.pdbx_description
1 polymer ?
#
loop_
_entity_poly.entity_id
_entity_poly.type
_entity_poly.pdbx_seq_one_letter_code
_entity_poly.pdbx_strand_id
1 'polypeptide(L)'
;RRSEILVSTKIFWGGVGVNERGLSRKHINEGLDASLKRLKVNYVDLLFCHRPDPFTPTETVVRSMTDIIRSGRATSWGTSEWSAQQITEAYWLTVVHGLEPPQIEQPQYNMLKRDRVENEYYPLYQHPYKIGTTIWSPLASGILTGKYNTGIPEGSRLTQNGYGFLIDSLEKHKEKGNIEKIVKLADYASSNLGCSMAELALAWCVKNKNVSTILLGITKPEQLKENLGCLSVIDNLTNEHMEDIDKILDNKPEAYAGFGGAGMRQIVTI
;
A
#
# COMPACT_ATOMS: atom_id res chain seq x y z
N ARG A 1 -7.41 -8.05 -22.99
CA ARG A 1 -8.88 -8.00 -22.90
C ARG A 1 -9.28 -7.40 -21.57
N ARG A 2 -10.49 -6.81 -21.46
CA ARG A 2 -11.01 -6.24 -20.19
C ARG A 2 -11.07 -7.28 -19.06
N SER A 3 -11.37 -8.51 -19.39
CA SER A 3 -11.45 -9.64 -18.44
C SER A 3 -10.10 -10.13 -17.90
N GLU A 4 -9.00 -9.66 -18.46
CA GLU A 4 -7.64 -10.09 -18.07
C GLU A 4 -6.96 -9.08 -17.11
N ILE A 5 -7.60 -7.93 -16.85
CA ILE A 5 -7.07 -6.87 -16.02
C ILE A 5 -8.07 -6.42 -14.95
N LEU A 6 -7.55 -6.01 -13.80
CA LEU A 6 -8.32 -5.32 -12.78
C LEU A 6 -8.10 -3.81 -12.92
N VAL A 7 -9.19 -3.08 -13.11
CA VAL A 7 -9.19 -1.61 -13.18
C VAL A 7 -9.61 -1.05 -11.84
N SER A 8 -8.83 -0.13 -11.29
CA SER A 8 -9.16 0.52 -10.02
C SER A 8 -9.16 2.04 -10.12
N THR A 9 -9.95 2.70 -9.29
CA THR A 9 -9.92 4.13 -9.09
C THR A 9 -10.14 4.48 -7.63
N LYS A 10 -9.90 5.75 -7.28
CA LYS A 10 -10.00 6.25 -5.90
C LYS A 10 -10.79 7.54 -5.86
N ILE A 11 -11.57 7.73 -4.80
CA ILE A 11 -12.35 8.95 -4.55
C ILE A 11 -11.94 9.55 -3.21
N PHE A 12 -11.62 10.80 -3.21
CA PHE A 12 -11.42 11.70 -2.08
C PHE A 12 -11.00 13.09 -2.57
N TRP A 13 -9.89 13.15 -3.35
CA TRP A 13 -9.33 14.40 -3.88
C TRP A 13 -10.09 14.83 -5.11
N GLY A 14 -10.28 16.14 -5.23
CA GLY A 14 -10.93 16.77 -6.38
C GLY A 14 -10.48 18.21 -6.51
N GLY A 15 -11.37 19.10 -6.91
CA GLY A 15 -11.12 20.53 -7.02
C GLY A 15 -11.06 21.26 -5.68
N VAL A 16 -11.37 22.56 -5.70
CA VAL A 16 -11.38 23.45 -4.52
C VAL A 16 -12.80 23.80 -4.04
N GLY A 17 -13.83 23.35 -4.77
CA GLY A 17 -15.23 23.60 -4.42
C GLY A 17 -15.66 22.80 -3.18
N VAL A 18 -16.73 23.28 -2.54
CA VAL A 18 -17.24 22.75 -1.25
C VAL A 18 -17.55 21.25 -1.30
N ASN A 19 -18.03 20.74 -2.44
CA ASN A 19 -18.42 19.34 -2.61
C ASN A 19 -17.42 18.52 -3.45
N GLU A 20 -16.23 19.05 -3.70
CA GLU A 20 -15.26 18.40 -4.60
C GLU A 20 -14.19 17.59 -3.87
N ARG A 21 -14.32 17.40 -2.55
CA ARG A 21 -13.40 16.61 -1.71
C ARG A 21 -14.15 15.80 -0.67
N GLY A 22 -13.49 14.80 -0.13
CA GLY A 22 -13.98 13.95 0.95
C GLY A 22 -14.77 12.74 0.45
N LEU A 23 -15.59 12.18 1.33
CA LEU A 23 -16.34 10.95 1.10
C LEU A 23 -17.86 11.14 1.30
N SER A 24 -18.38 12.38 1.09
CA SER A 24 -19.80 12.57 1.05
C SER A 24 -20.46 11.70 -0.03
N ARG A 25 -21.70 11.26 0.20
CA ARG A 25 -22.44 10.45 -0.78
C ARG A 25 -22.48 11.08 -2.18
N LYS A 26 -22.63 12.41 -2.23
CA LYS A 26 -22.59 13.17 -3.48
C LYS A 26 -21.23 13.02 -4.17
N HIS A 27 -20.16 13.34 -3.47
CA HIS A 27 -18.81 13.31 -4.06
C HIS A 27 -18.36 11.90 -4.47
N ILE A 28 -18.72 10.87 -3.69
CA ILE A 28 -18.42 9.47 -4.05
C ILE A 28 -19.08 9.13 -5.39
N ASN A 29 -20.35 9.43 -5.58
CA ASN A 29 -21.07 9.10 -6.82
C ASN A 29 -20.55 9.89 -8.02
N GLU A 30 -20.49 11.21 -7.92
CA GLU A 30 -20.04 12.08 -9.01
C GLU A 30 -18.55 11.84 -9.37
N GLY A 31 -17.72 11.60 -8.37
CA GLY A 31 -16.30 11.28 -8.56
C GLY A 31 -16.10 9.94 -9.27
N LEU A 32 -16.93 8.94 -8.96
CA LEU A 32 -16.91 7.66 -9.67
C LEU A 32 -17.38 7.84 -11.12
N ASP A 33 -18.49 8.51 -11.36
CA ASP A 33 -19.01 8.73 -12.72
C ASP A 33 -18.00 9.47 -13.60
N ALA A 34 -17.35 10.50 -13.05
CA ALA A 34 -16.27 11.19 -13.72
C ALA A 34 -15.04 10.30 -13.99
N SER A 35 -14.71 9.40 -13.05
CA SER A 35 -13.61 8.43 -13.23
C SER A 35 -13.92 7.41 -14.31
N LEU A 36 -15.12 6.82 -14.33
CA LEU A 36 -15.56 5.88 -15.36
C LEU A 36 -15.51 6.51 -16.76
N LYS A 37 -15.95 7.78 -16.88
CA LYS A 37 -15.88 8.53 -18.13
C LYS A 37 -14.43 8.75 -18.61
N ARG A 38 -13.51 9.14 -17.70
CA ARG A 38 -12.08 9.32 -18.04
C ARG A 38 -11.40 8.00 -18.42
N LEU A 39 -11.73 6.92 -17.70
CA LEU A 39 -11.18 5.58 -17.96
C LEU A 39 -11.81 4.92 -19.18
N LYS A 40 -12.92 5.44 -19.70
CA LYS A 40 -13.70 4.89 -20.82
C LYS A 40 -14.15 3.44 -20.55
N VAL A 41 -14.60 3.17 -19.33
CA VAL A 41 -15.16 1.88 -18.88
C VAL A 41 -16.51 2.10 -18.22
N ASN A 42 -17.35 1.05 -18.20
CA ASN A 42 -18.66 1.10 -17.58
C ASN A 42 -18.63 0.75 -16.08
N TYR A 43 -17.58 0.07 -15.64
CA TYR A 43 -17.36 -0.27 -14.24
C TYR A 43 -15.85 -0.39 -13.94
N VAL A 44 -15.51 -0.29 -12.67
CA VAL A 44 -14.18 -0.64 -12.13
C VAL A 44 -14.28 -1.92 -11.30
N ASP A 45 -13.19 -2.66 -11.21
CA ASP A 45 -13.14 -3.85 -10.35
C ASP A 45 -12.98 -3.44 -8.88
N LEU A 46 -12.15 -2.41 -8.62
CA LEU A 46 -11.88 -1.95 -7.26
C LEU A 46 -12.11 -0.44 -7.16
N LEU A 47 -12.96 -0.03 -6.21
CA LEU A 47 -13.16 1.38 -5.85
C LEU A 47 -12.62 1.64 -4.45
N PHE A 48 -11.72 2.61 -4.31
CA PHE A 48 -11.11 2.94 -3.01
C PHE A 48 -11.61 4.27 -2.46
N CYS A 49 -11.90 4.30 -1.15
CA CYS A 49 -11.90 5.51 -0.34
C CYS A 49 -10.45 5.95 -0.14
N HIS A 50 -9.99 6.98 -0.88
CA HIS A 50 -8.55 7.31 -1.00
C HIS A 50 -7.92 7.78 0.32
N ARG A 51 -8.72 8.33 1.24
CA ARG A 51 -8.32 8.73 2.60
C ARG A 51 -9.53 8.63 3.52
N PRO A 52 -9.34 8.50 4.83
CA PRO A 52 -10.43 8.65 5.78
C PRO A 52 -10.94 10.10 5.76
N ASP A 53 -12.26 10.27 5.88
CA ASP A 53 -12.90 11.58 5.91
C ASP A 53 -13.44 11.85 7.32
N PRO A 54 -12.81 12.77 8.08
CA PRO A 54 -13.26 13.07 9.44
C PRO A 54 -14.59 13.82 9.49
N PHE A 55 -15.08 14.34 8.35
CA PHE A 55 -16.30 15.11 8.27
C PHE A 55 -17.51 14.31 7.77
N THR A 56 -17.31 13.08 7.33
CA THR A 56 -18.38 12.19 6.87
C THR A 56 -18.46 10.98 7.79
N PRO A 57 -19.62 10.70 8.41
CA PRO A 57 -19.79 9.50 9.24
C PRO A 57 -19.46 8.23 8.45
N THR A 58 -18.74 7.30 9.08
CA THR A 58 -18.31 6.03 8.46
C THR A 58 -19.51 5.26 7.88
N GLU A 59 -20.65 5.27 8.56
CA GLU A 59 -21.87 4.62 8.05
C GLU A 59 -22.36 5.21 6.72
N THR A 60 -22.28 6.53 6.54
CA THR A 60 -22.63 7.19 5.27
C THR A 60 -21.72 6.72 4.14
N VAL A 61 -20.42 6.58 4.42
CA VAL A 61 -19.45 6.07 3.44
C VAL A 61 -19.77 4.63 3.06
N VAL A 62 -19.94 3.74 4.06
CA VAL A 62 -20.22 2.31 3.87
C VAL A 62 -21.52 2.11 3.06
N ARG A 63 -22.60 2.85 3.38
CA ARG A 63 -23.86 2.81 2.61
C ARG A 63 -23.65 3.25 1.17
N SER A 64 -22.89 4.32 0.95
CA SER A 64 -22.63 4.84 -0.40
C SER A 64 -21.83 3.85 -1.23
N MET A 65 -20.80 3.20 -0.65
CA MET A 65 -20.01 2.19 -1.32
C MET A 65 -20.84 0.93 -1.62
N THR A 66 -21.71 0.52 -0.69
CA THR A 66 -22.66 -0.58 -0.90
C THR A 66 -23.59 -0.31 -2.08
N ASP A 67 -24.15 0.89 -2.17
CA ASP A 67 -25.05 1.26 -3.28
C ASP A 67 -24.31 1.20 -4.64
N ILE A 68 -23.04 1.60 -4.68
CA ILE A 68 -22.21 1.51 -5.87
C ILE A 68 -21.99 0.06 -6.27
N ILE A 69 -21.62 -0.82 -5.34
CA ILE A 69 -21.44 -2.25 -5.62
C ILE A 69 -22.75 -2.85 -6.15
N ARG A 70 -23.85 -2.62 -5.48
CA ARG A 70 -25.18 -3.13 -5.87
C ARG A 70 -25.67 -2.59 -7.22
N SER A 71 -25.22 -1.39 -7.61
CA SER A 71 -25.50 -0.82 -8.94
C SER A 71 -24.62 -1.40 -10.05
N GLY A 72 -23.63 -2.25 -9.75
CA GLY A 72 -22.71 -2.83 -10.74
C GLY A 72 -21.63 -1.86 -11.26
N ARG A 73 -21.50 -0.64 -10.70
CA ARG A 73 -20.45 0.31 -11.12
C ARG A 73 -19.06 0.00 -10.55
N ALA A 74 -19.00 -0.80 -9.48
CA ALA A 74 -17.77 -1.41 -9.00
C ALA A 74 -18.07 -2.85 -8.54
N THR A 75 -17.07 -3.75 -8.56
CA THR A 75 -17.25 -5.13 -8.09
C THR A 75 -16.88 -5.31 -6.63
N SER A 76 -15.92 -4.53 -6.17
CA SER A 76 -15.47 -4.51 -4.77
C SER A 76 -15.03 -3.11 -4.36
N TRP A 77 -15.01 -2.85 -3.07
CA TRP A 77 -14.48 -1.61 -2.55
C TRP A 77 -13.48 -1.81 -1.42
N GLY A 78 -12.68 -0.80 -1.20
CA GLY A 78 -11.67 -0.79 -0.17
C GLY A 78 -11.32 0.59 0.32
N THR A 79 -10.33 0.65 1.17
CA THR A 79 -9.84 1.86 1.82
C THR A 79 -8.37 2.10 1.49
N SER A 80 -7.86 3.29 1.74
CA SER A 80 -6.44 3.61 1.56
C SER A 80 -5.98 4.53 2.68
N GLU A 81 -4.93 4.11 3.40
CA GLU A 81 -4.38 4.81 4.56
C GLU A 81 -5.38 4.97 5.73
N TRP A 82 -6.42 4.12 5.81
CA TRP A 82 -7.28 4.06 6.96
C TRP A 82 -6.58 3.34 8.12
N SER A 83 -6.89 3.72 9.37
CA SER A 83 -6.41 2.97 10.54
C SER A 83 -7.13 1.63 10.68
N ALA A 84 -6.51 0.69 11.38
CA ALA A 84 -7.16 -0.59 11.69
C ALA A 84 -8.49 -0.39 12.42
N GLN A 85 -8.59 0.62 13.30
CA GLN A 85 -9.82 0.98 13.97
C GLN A 85 -10.91 1.41 12.99
N GLN A 86 -10.60 2.29 12.04
CA GLN A 86 -11.56 2.78 11.04
C GLN A 86 -12.04 1.67 10.11
N ILE A 87 -11.14 0.78 9.70
CA ILE A 87 -11.49 -0.39 8.87
C ILE A 87 -12.39 -1.35 9.65
N THR A 88 -12.07 -1.58 10.92
CA THR A 88 -12.89 -2.41 11.83
C THR A 88 -14.29 -1.82 12.01
N GLU A 89 -14.40 -0.51 12.24
CA GLU A 89 -15.68 0.18 12.33
C GLU A 89 -16.49 0.02 11.05
N ALA A 90 -15.89 0.29 9.90
CA ALA A 90 -16.54 0.12 8.60
C ALA A 90 -17.03 -1.32 8.40
N TYR A 91 -16.21 -2.32 8.72
CA TYR A 91 -16.58 -3.73 8.62
C TYR A 91 -17.80 -4.08 9.48
N TRP A 92 -17.79 -3.71 10.76
CA TRP A 92 -18.87 -4.05 11.68
C TRP A 92 -20.18 -3.33 11.35
N LEU A 93 -20.11 -2.10 10.81
CA LEU A 93 -21.29 -1.44 10.26
C LEU A 93 -21.93 -2.25 9.13
N THR A 94 -21.11 -2.92 8.30
CA THR A 94 -21.68 -3.78 7.26
C THR A 94 -22.35 -5.02 7.82
N VAL A 95 -21.79 -5.63 8.85
CA VAL A 95 -22.42 -6.78 9.53
C VAL A 95 -23.76 -6.40 10.15
N VAL A 96 -23.81 -5.28 10.89
CA VAL A 96 -25.03 -4.82 11.58
C VAL A 96 -26.14 -4.46 10.59
N HIS A 97 -25.82 -3.86 9.45
CA HIS A 97 -26.80 -3.33 8.51
C HIS A 97 -26.98 -4.17 7.24
N GLY A 98 -26.34 -5.34 7.12
CA GLY A 98 -26.43 -6.17 5.91
C GLY A 98 -25.88 -5.48 4.66
N LEU A 99 -24.74 -4.81 4.79
CA LEU A 99 -24.08 -4.02 3.73
C LEU A 99 -22.84 -4.76 3.20
N GLU A 100 -22.24 -4.24 2.12
CA GLU A 100 -21.02 -4.81 1.51
C GLU A 100 -19.76 -4.37 2.27
N PRO A 101 -18.91 -5.28 2.77
CA PRO A 101 -17.74 -4.91 3.54
C PRO A 101 -16.58 -4.42 2.67
N PRO A 102 -15.67 -3.59 3.23
CA PRO A 102 -14.38 -3.32 2.59
C PRO A 102 -13.58 -4.63 2.52
N GLN A 103 -12.98 -4.90 1.36
CA GLN A 103 -12.24 -6.15 1.12
C GLN A 103 -10.74 -5.93 1.01
N ILE A 104 -10.31 -4.69 0.75
CA ILE A 104 -8.94 -4.37 0.41
C ILE A 104 -8.55 -3.05 1.07
N GLU A 105 -7.33 -3.01 1.61
CA GLU A 105 -6.69 -1.76 2.03
C GLU A 105 -5.51 -1.44 1.09
N GLN A 106 -5.30 -0.15 0.81
CA GLN A 106 -4.14 0.30 0.05
C GLN A 106 -3.20 1.13 0.92
N PRO A 107 -2.30 0.51 1.69
CA PRO A 107 -1.35 1.19 2.55
C PRO A 107 -0.04 1.50 1.85
N GLN A 108 0.71 2.48 2.35
CA GLN A 108 2.14 2.58 2.06
C GLN A 108 2.88 1.44 2.75
N TYR A 109 3.69 0.69 1.98
CA TYR A 109 4.53 -0.37 2.52
C TYR A 109 5.82 -0.50 1.75
N ASN A 110 6.92 -0.52 2.47
CA ASN A 110 8.27 -0.73 1.96
C ASN A 110 9.22 -1.00 3.12
N MET A 111 10.47 -1.34 2.84
CA MET A 111 11.52 -1.63 3.83
C MET A 111 11.72 -0.55 4.91
N LEU A 112 11.35 0.72 4.62
CA LEU A 112 11.51 1.85 5.56
C LEU A 112 10.20 2.21 6.29
N LYS A 113 9.06 1.64 5.90
CA LYS A 113 7.75 1.89 6.49
C LYS A 113 6.97 0.58 6.63
N ARG A 114 7.02 -0.03 7.81
CA ARG A 114 6.58 -1.40 8.08
C ARG A 114 5.42 -1.49 9.08
N ASP A 115 5.40 -0.64 10.11
CA ASP A 115 4.54 -0.79 11.28
C ASP A 115 3.08 -1.03 10.96
N ARG A 116 2.51 -0.25 10.03
CA ARG A 116 1.09 -0.37 9.71
C ARG A 116 0.73 -1.74 9.16
N VAL A 117 1.50 -2.23 8.19
CA VAL A 117 1.21 -3.51 7.52
C VAL A 117 1.60 -4.70 8.38
N GLU A 118 2.72 -4.64 9.09
CA GLU A 118 3.23 -5.80 9.83
C GLU A 118 2.70 -5.89 11.28
N ASN A 119 2.28 -4.76 11.88
CA ASN A 119 1.79 -4.70 13.25
C ASN A 119 0.32 -4.25 13.32
N GLU A 120 0.01 -2.99 12.97
CA GLU A 120 -1.34 -2.42 13.13
C GLU A 120 -2.43 -3.24 12.43
N TYR A 121 -2.16 -3.70 11.19
CA TYR A 121 -3.13 -4.45 10.38
C TYR A 121 -3.12 -5.95 10.63
N TYR A 122 -2.24 -6.47 11.48
CA TYR A 122 -2.17 -7.91 11.73
C TYR A 122 -3.53 -8.55 12.06
N PRO A 123 -4.38 -7.97 12.93
CA PRO A 123 -5.71 -8.52 13.22
C PRO A 123 -6.64 -8.52 12.00
N LEU A 124 -6.47 -7.58 11.07
CA LEU A 124 -7.33 -7.45 9.89
C LEU A 124 -7.10 -8.55 8.85
N TYR A 125 -5.94 -9.21 8.88
CA TYR A 125 -5.65 -10.34 8.00
C TYR A 125 -6.31 -11.64 8.49
N GLN A 126 -6.78 -11.65 9.72
CA GLN A 126 -7.40 -12.80 10.36
C GLN A 126 -8.92 -12.81 10.13
N HIS A 127 -9.55 -13.95 10.42
CA HIS A 127 -11.01 -14.02 10.48
C HIS A 127 -11.55 -13.07 11.57
N PRO A 128 -12.66 -12.36 11.36
CA PRO A 128 -13.56 -12.45 10.20
C PRO A 128 -13.19 -11.55 9.01
N TYR A 129 -12.24 -10.62 9.16
CA TYR A 129 -11.97 -9.55 8.19
C TYR A 129 -11.35 -10.07 6.88
N LYS A 130 -10.23 -10.80 6.97
CA LYS A 130 -9.46 -11.34 5.83
C LYS A 130 -9.17 -10.32 4.74
N ILE A 131 -8.79 -9.10 5.14
CA ILE A 131 -8.53 -7.99 4.21
C ILE A 131 -7.25 -8.26 3.43
N GLY A 132 -7.30 -8.10 2.11
CA GLY A 132 -6.12 -8.06 1.26
C GLY A 132 -5.46 -6.69 1.24
N THR A 133 -4.20 -6.60 0.81
CA THR A 133 -3.53 -5.31 0.63
C THR A 133 -2.98 -5.12 -0.78
N THR A 134 -3.14 -3.90 -1.29
CA THR A 134 -2.50 -3.44 -2.52
C THR A 134 -1.56 -2.31 -2.16
N ILE A 135 -0.27 -2.60 -2.01
CA ILE A 135 0.66 -1.64 -1.43
C ILE A 135 1.13 -0.59 -2.44
N TRP A 136 1.29 0.66 -1.98
CA TRP A 136 1.86 1.74 -2.78
C TRP A 136 3.23 2.19 -2.23
N SER A 137 4.02 2.81 -3.11
CA SER A 137 5.38 3.31 -2.82
C SER A 137 6.35 2.22 -2.32
N PRO A 138 6.42 1.05 -2.97
CA PRO A 138 7.31 -0.05 -2.55
C PRO A 138 8.79 0.35 -2.57
N LEU A 139 9.16 1.32 -3.42
CA LEU A 139 10.52 1.87 -3.53
C LEU A 139 10.71 3.20 -2.78
N ALA A 140 9.82 3.57 -1.86
CA ALA A 140 9.91 4.81 -1.06
C ALA A 140 10.22 6.04 -1.91
N SER A 141 9.41 6.31 -2.95
CA SER A 141 9.61 7.39 -3.93
C SER A 141 10.96 7.35 -4.67
N GLY A 142 11.57 6.18 -4.75
CA GLY A 142 12.85 5.92 -5.40
C GLY A 142 14.06 5.93 -4.47
N ILE A 143 13.88 6.15 -3.17
CA ILE A 143 14.97 6.10 -2.17
C ILE A 143 15.56 4.68 -2.13
N LEU A 144 14.73 3.65 -2.13
CA LEU A 144 15.14 2.24 -2.12
C LEU A 144 15.70 1.74 -3.47
N THR A 145 15.91 2.60 -4.46
CA THR A 145 16.70 2.24 -5.65
C THR A 145 18.18 2.52 -5.45
N GLY A 146 18.57 3.22 -4.37
CA GLY A 146 19.94 3.69 -4.13
C GLY A 146 20.36 4.91 -4.94
N LYS A 147 19.55 5.38 -5.90
CA LYS A 147 19.93 6.50 -6.79
C LYS A 147 20.16 7.84 -6.09
N TYR A 148 19.70 7.97 -4.85
CA TYR A 148 19.87 9.19 -4.03
C TYR A 148 21.00 9.08 -3.00
N ASN A 149 21.76 7.97 -3.00
CA ASN A 149 22.84 7.73 -2.03
C ASN A 149 23.96 8.80 -2.11
N THR A 150 24.26 9.29 -3.32
CA THR A 150 25.32 10.27 -3.56
C THR A 150 24.81 11.67 -3.93
N GLY A 151 23.50 11.86 -3.96
CA GLY A 151 22.87 13.13 -4.33
C GLY A 151 21.59 12.95 -5.11
N ILE A 152 20.99 14.06 -5.56
CA ILE A 152 19.76 14.03 -6.35
C ILE A 152 20.12 14.09 -7.84
N PRO A 153 19.93 13.00 -8.64
CA PRO A 153 20.22 13.01 -10.06
C PRO A 153 19.32 14.01 -10.82
N GLU A 154 19.89 14.67 -11.82
CA GLU A 154 19.15 15.53 -12.72
C GLU A 154 18.04 14.74 -13.45
N GLY A 155 16.88 15.37 -13.67
CA GLY A 155 15.73 14.73 -14.31
C GLY A 155 15.04 13.65 -13.43
N SER A 156 15.47 13.46 -12.18
CA SER A 156 14.77 12.59 -11.24
C SER A 156 13.45 13.19 -10.79
N ARG A 157 12.58 12.39 -10.16
CA ARG A 157 11.27 12.86 -9.65
C ARG A 157 11.41 14.02 -8.66
N LEU A 158 12.48 14.05 -7.86
CA LEU A 158 12.73 15.07 -6.86
C LEU A 158 13.07 16.44 -7.46
N THR A 159 13.53 16.49 -8.72
CA THR A 159 13.83 17.75 -9.42
C THR A 159 12.62 18.34 -10.16
N GLN A 160 11.47 17.65 -10.16
CA GLN A 160 10.28 18.12 -10.85
C GLN A 160 9.47 19.10 -10.01
N ASN A 161 8.84 20.09 -10.66
CA ASN A 161 7.96 21.04 -9.99
C ASN A 161 6.81 20.34 -9.25
N GLY A 162 6.52 20.78 -8.02
CA GLY A 162 5.46 20.23 -7.19
C GLY A 162 5.88 19.05 -6.30
N TYR A 163 7.12 18.56 -6.40
CA TYR A 163 7.61 17.43 -5.59
C TYR A 163 8.59 17.83 -4.47
N GLY A 164 8.64 19.12 -4.08
CA GLY A 164 9.52 19.60 -3.01
C GLY A 164 9.37 18.83 -1.69
N PHE A 165 8.16 18.38 -1.34
CA PHE A 165 7.91 17.56 -0.16
C PHE A 165 8.68 16.21 -0.16
N LEU A 166 9.10 15.71 -1.32
CA LEU A 166 9.94 14.51 -1.42
C LEU A 166 11.39 14.80 -1.07
N ILE A 167 11.86 16.04 -1.26
CA ILE A 167 13.19 16.47 -0.83
C ILE A 167 13.22 16.47 0.69
N ASP A 168 12.22 17.06 1.34
CA ASP A 168 12.10 17.04 2.81
C ASP A 168 12.02 15.60 3.35
N SER A 169 11.35 14.71 2.62
CA SER A 169 11.31 13.28 2.96
C SER A 169 12.69 12.64 2.86
N LEU A 170 13.45 12.93 1.80
CA LEU A 170 14.82 12.41 1.63
C LEU A 170 15.74 12.88 2.76
N GLU A 171 15.70 14.18 3.11
CA GLU A 171 16.49 14.71 4.22
C GLU A 171 16.16 14.01 5.55
N LYS A 172 14.88 13.81 5.85
CA LYS A 172 14.46 13.01 7.03
C LYS A 172 15.00 11.59 7.02
N HIS A 173 15.11 10.96 5.85
CA HIS A 173 15.72 9.63 5.74
C HIS A 173 17.24 9.66 5.95
N LYS A 174 17.94 10.72 5.51
CA LYS A 174 19.35 10.94 5.81
C LYS A 174 19.58 11.13 7.32
N GLU A 175 18.81 12.01 7.96
CA GLU A 175 18.90 12.26 9.41
C GLU A 175 18.70 10.99 10.25
N LYS A 176 17.89 10.05 9.76
CA LYS A 176 17.64 8.75 10.41
C LYS A 176 18.68 7.67 10.08
N GLY A 177 19.72 7.98 9.33
CA GLY A 177 20.72 7.00 8.90
C GLY A 177 20.19 5.93 7.92
N ASN A 178 19.08 6.21 7.25
CA ASN A 178 18.50 5.22 6.33
C ASN A 178 19.29 5.11 5.02
N ILE A 179 20.01 6.14 4.60
CA ILE A 179 20.84 6.09 3.38
C ILE A 179 22.00 5.11 3.57
N GLU A 180 22.64 5.12 4.72
CA GLU A 180 23.73 4.18 5.07
C GLU A 180 23.21 2.73 5.11
N LYS A 181 21.99 2.52 5.61
CA LYS A 181 21.33 1.20 5.58
C LYS A 181 21.04 0.74 4.15
N ILE A 182 20.61 1.66 3.26
CA ILE A 182 20.35 1.36 1.85
C ILE A 182 21.65 1.03 1.11
N VAL A 183 22.76 1.70 1.40
CA VAL A 183 24.07 1.34 0.84
C VAL A 183 24.44 -0.10 1.23
N LYS A 184 24.36 -0.44 2.52
CA LYS A 184 24.61 -1.80 3.01
C LYS A 184 23.71 -2.85 2.37
N LEU A 185 22.43 -2.52 2.18
CA LEU A 185 21.45 -3.40 1.52
C LEU A 185 21.78 -3.58 0.03
N ALA A 186 22.25 -2.53 -0.66
CA ALA A 186 22.65 -2.62 -2.06
C ALA A 186 23.88 -3.53 -2.23
N ASP A 187 24.86 -3.40 -1.35
CA ASP A 187 26.04 -4.29 -1.31
C ASP A 187 25.60 -5.74 -1.01
N TYR A 188 24.69 -5.93 -0.06
CA TYR A 188 24.14 -7.24 0.27
C TYR A 188 23.39 -7.86 -0.92
N ALA A 189 22.52 -7.10 -1.58
CA ALA A 189 21.76 -7.53 -2.76
C ALA A 189 22.68 -8.03 -3.89
N SER A 190 23.72 -7.23 -4.19
CA SER A 190 24.69 -7.56 -5.23
C SER A 190 25.52 -8.79 -4.88
N SER A 191 26.03 -8.87 -3.64
CA SER A 191 26.99 -9.92 -3.23
C SER A 191 26.33 -11.27 -2.94
N ASN A 192 25.12 -11.29 -2.38
CA ASN A 192 24.47 -12.51 -1.90
C ASN A 192 23.33 -12.99 -2.81
N LEU A 193 22.69 -12.09 -3.55
CA LEU A 193 21.53 -12.39 -4.37
C LEU A 193 21.72 -12.09 -5.86
N GLY A 194 22.82 -11.42 -6.24
CA GLY A 194 23.11 -11.06 -7.63
C GLY A 194 22.05 -10.14 -8.26
N CYS A 195 21.39 -9.28 -7.45
CA CYS A 195 20.31 -8.41 -7.89
C CYS A 195 20.54 -6.95 -7.50
N SER A 196 19.78 -6.04 -8.12
CA SER A 196 19.80 -4.62 -7.77
C SER A 196 19.06 -4.36 -6.46
N MET A 197 19.31 -3.19 -5.84
CA MET A 197 18.59 -2.76 -4.63
C MET A 197 17.09 -2.63 -4.89
N ALA A 198 16.68 -2.17 -6.08
CA ALA A 198 15.28 -2.06 -6.45
C ALA A 198 14.59 -3.42 -6.53
N GLU A 199 15.24 -4.40 -7.17
CA GLU A 199 14.74 -5.78 -7.26
C GLU A 199 14.63 -6.43 -5.88
N LEU A 200 15.63 -6.24 -5.01
CA LEU A 200 15.58 -6.72 -3.63
C LEU A 200 14.40 -6.10 -2.87
N ALA A 201 14.22 -4.77 -2.94
CA ALA A 201 13.15 -4.07 -2.23
C ALA A 201 11.75 -4.54 -2.68
N LEU A 202 11.56 -4.78 -3.97
CA LEU A 202 10.31 -5.30 -4.51
C LEU A 202 10.09 -6.77 -4.11
N ALA A 203 11.10 -7.62 -4.24
CA ALA A 203 11.03 -9.03 -3.84
C ALA A 203 10.71 -9.17 -2.34
N TRP A 204 11.32 -8.32 -1.50
CA TRP A 204 11.04 -8.27 -0.07
C TRP A 204 9.56 -7.93 0.21
N CYS A 205 8.98 -6.96 -0.50
CA CYS A 205 7.56 -6.65 -0.35
C CYS A 205 6.66 -7.83 -0.77
N VAL A 206 6.98 -8.52 -1.88
CA VAL A 206 6.22 -9.70 -2.37
C VAL A 206 6.29 -10.86 -1.38
N LYS A 207 7.39 -11.00 -0.66
CA LYS A 207 7.59 -12.08 0.33
C LYS A 207 6.62 -11.99 1.50
N ASN A 208 6.03 -10.84 1.77
CA ASN A 208 4.98 -10.70 2.78
C ASN A 208 3.66 -11.29 2.27
N LYS A 209 3.20 -12.37 2.90
CA LYS A 209 1.97 -13.12 2.53
C LYS A 209 0.70 -12.28 2.57
N ASN A 210 0.70 -11.16 3.29
CA ASN A 210 -0.44 -10.25 3.39
C ASN A 210 -0.46 -9.19 2.27
N VAL A 211 0.56 -9.17 1.40
CA VAL A 211 0.62 -8.30 0.23
C VAL A 211 0.06 -9.04 -0.98
N SER A 212 -1.12 -8.63 -1.44
CA SER A 212 -1.79 -9.22 -2.61
C SER A 212 -1.21 -8.71 -3.93
N THR A 213 -0.80 -7.43 -3.98
CA THR A 213 -0.18 -6.83 -5.16
C THR A 213 0.61 -5.58 -4.81
N ILE A 214 1.57 -5.25 -5.66
CA ILE A 214 2.45 -4.09 -5.54
C ILE A 214 2.14 -3.10 -6.65
N LEU A 215 1.85 -1.84 -6.29
CA LEU A 215 1.65 -0.77 -7.25
C LEU A 215 2.99 -0.13 -7.63
N LEU A 216 3.43 -0.37 -8.86
CA LEU A 216 4.66 0.21 -9.38
C LEU A 216 4.42 1.62 -9.92
N GLY A 217 5.30 2.56 -9.54
CA GLY A 217 5.38 3.90 -10.12
C GLY A 217 6.54 3.97 -11.10
N ILE A 218 6.27 3.78 -12.38
CA ILE A 218 7.26 3.79 -13.46
C ILE A 218 6.98 4.89 -14.46
N THR A 219 8.02 5.46 -15.04
CA THR A 219 7.94 6.51 -16.06
C THR A 219 8.65 6.16 -17.37
N LYS A 220 9.38 5.02 -17.38
CA LYS A 220 10.15 4.54 -18.54
C LYS A 220 10.01 3.03 -18.65
N PRO A 221 9.93 2.46 -19.88
CA PRO A 221 9.85 1.00 -20.09
C PRO A 221 10.99 0.21 -19.44
N GLU A 222 12.20 0.79 -19.42
CA GLU A 222 13.39 0.17 -18.82
C GLU A 222 13.19 -0.10 -17.32
N GLN A 223 12.54 0.85 -16.62
CA GLN A 223 12.21 0.69 -15.20
C GLN A 223 11.23 -0.48 -14.95
N LEU A 224 10.29 -0.69 -15.87
CA LEU A 224 9.38 -1.84 -15.77
C LEU A 224 10.16 -3.14 -15.90
N LYS A 225 11.06 -3.22 -16.90
CA LYS A 225 11.88 -4.41 -17.13
C LYS A 225 12.76 -4.71 -15.92
N GLU A 226 13.44 -3.71 -15.37
CA GLU A 226 14.23 -3.83 -14.15
C GLU A 226 13.36 -4.29 -12.96
N ASN A 227 12.26 -3.61 -12.71
CA ASN A 227 11.38 -3.95 -11.57
C ASN A 227 10.83 -5.39 -11.66
N LEU A 228 10.53 -5.89 -12.86
CA LEU A 228 10.09 -7.27 -13.07
C LEU A 228 11.18 -8.30 -12.79
N GLY A 229 12.45 -7.90 -12.79
CA GLY A 229 13.58 -8.75 -12.38
C GLY A 229 13.44 -9.25 -10.93
N CYS A 230 12.69 -8.53 -10.08
CA CYS A 230 12.38 -8.97 -8.71
C CYS A 230 11.76 -10.37 -8.65
N LEU A 231 11.04 -10.80 -9.69
CA LEU A 231 10.40 -12.12 -9.73
C LEU A 231 11.42 -13.27 -9.65
N SER A 232 12.60 -13.11 -10.24
CA SER A 232 13.68 -14.10 -10.14
C SER A 232 14.37 -14.11 -8.77
N VAL A 233 14.23 -13.04 -7.99
CA VAL A 233 14.81 -12.91 -6.65
C VAL A 233 13.95 -13.56 -5.57
N ILE A 234 12.62 -13.58 -5.76
CA ILE A 234 11.65 -14.04 -4.74
C ILE A 234 11.97 -15.46 -4.26
N ASP A 235 12.23 -16.39 -5.18
CA ASP A 235 12.46 -17.79 -4.84
C ASP A 235 13.81 -17.99 -4.13
N ASN A 236 14.79 -17.15 -4.42
CA ASN A 236 16.11 -17.15 -3.80
C ASN A 236 16.17 -16.42 -2.46
N LEU A 237 15.14 -15.63 -2.12
CA LEU A 237 15.06 -14.85 -0.89
C LEU A 237 14.63 -15.78 0.27
N THR A 238 15.59 -16.44 0.91
CA THR A 238 15.38 -17.37 2.03
C THR A 238 15.04 -16.65 3.34
N ASN A 239 14.63 -17.40 4.38
CA ASN A 239 14.42 -16.84 5.70
C ASN A 239 15.70 -16.22 6.30
N GLU A 240 16.86 -16.83 6.05
CA GLU A 240 18.16 -16.31 6.48
C GLU A 240 18.44 -14.94 5.85
N HIS A 241 18.23 -14.81 4.53
CA HIS A 241 18.33 -13.52 3.87
C HIS A 241 17.37 -12.48 4.46
N MET A 242 16.13 -12.86 4.80
CA MET A 242 15.15 -11.96 5.43
C MET A 242 15.63 -11.51 6.83
N GLU A 243 16.23 -12.40 7.61
CA GLU A 243 16.80 -12.06 8.92
C GLU A 243 18.00 -11.10 8.80
N ASP A 244 18.87 -11.30 7.81
CA ASP A 244 20.01 -10.41 7.59
C ASP A 244 19.55 -9.01 7.12
N ILE A 245 18.55 -8.96 6.25
CA ILE A 245 17.91 -7.71 5.85
C ILE A 245 17.30 -7.00 7.08
N ASP A 246 16.62 -7.72 7.96
CA ASP A 246 16.04 -7.18 9.19
C ASP A 246 17.12 -6.62 10.13
N LYS A 247 18.27 -7.29 10.25
CA LYS A 247 19.43 -6.79 11.03
C LYS A 247 20.01 -5.49 10.44
N ILE A 248 20.13 -5.40 9.10
CA ILE A 248 20.64 -4.20 8.43
C ILE A 248 19.65 -3.03 8.60
N LEU A 249 18.36 -3.28 8.41
CA LEU A 249 17.30 -2.28 8.51
C LEU A 249 17.11 -1.79 9.95
N ASP A 250 17.23 -2.68 10.93
CA ASP A 250 17.03 -2.40 12.35
C ASP A 250 15.73 -1.58 12.61
N ASN A 251 14.65 -2.02 11.97
CA ASN A 251 13.34 -1.37 12.04
C ASN A 251 12.17 -2.36 11.96
N LYS A 252 12.43 -3.63 12.28
CA LYS A 252 11.37 -4.63 12.35
C LYS A 252 10.39 -4.26 13.45
N PRO A 253 9.09 -4.11 13.13
CA PRO A 253 8.09 -3.86 14.15
C PRO A 253 8.07 -4.98 15.18
N GLU A 254 7.77 -4.63 16.41
CA GLU A 254 7.44 -5.64 17.42
C GLU A 254 6.25 -6.47 16.92
N ALA A 255 6.34 -7.78 17.12
CA ALA A 255 5.24 -8.66 16.74
C ALA A 255 3.96 -8.21 17.47
N TYR A 256 2.83 -8.19 16.77
CA TYR A 256 1.54 -7.90 17.39
C TYR A 256 1.34 -8.84 18.59
N ALA A 257 1.52 -8.29 19.76
CA ALA A 257 1.25 -8.99 21.02
C ALA A 257 -0.26 -8.82 21.30
N GLY A 258 -1.06 -9.83 20.94
CA GLY A 258 -2.41 -9.92 21.48
C GLY A 258 -2.36 -9.76 23.01
N PHE A 259 -3.46 -9.39 23.65
CA PHE A 259 -3.55 -9.25 25.11
C PHE A 259 -3.01 -10.52 25.78
N GLY A 260 -1.82 -10.44 26.39
CA GLY A 260 -1.18 -11.57 27.06
C GLY A 260 0.31 -11.78 26.80
N GLY A 261 0.94 -11.06 25.86
CA GLY A 261 2.39 -11.15 25.60
C GLY A 261 2.85 -12.56 25.19
N ALA A 262 4.15 -12.76 25.11
CA ALA A 262 4.85 -14.00 24.71
C ALA A 262 4.67 -15.19 25.70
N GLY A 263 3.51 -15.40 26.25
CA GLY A 263 3.20 -16.47 27.22
C GLY A 263 1.86 -17.13 27.05
N MET A 264 0.98 -16.67 26.15
CA MET A 264 -0.27 -17.37 25.89
C MET A 264 -0.08 -18.42 24.79
N ARG A 265 -0.51 -19.63 25.15
CA ARG A 265 -0.48 -20.89 24.41
C ARG A 265 -0.68 -20.68 22.92
N GLN A 266 0.20 -21.26 22.10
CA GLN A 266 -0.11 -21.59 20.72
C GLN A 266 -1.49 -22.24 20.72
N ILE A 267 -2.47 -21.58 20.09
CA ILE A 267 -3.76 -22.20 19.82
C ILE A 267 -3.45 -23.28 18.79
N VAL A 268 -3.34 -24.49 19.26
CA VAL A 268 -3.27 -25.68 18.41
C VAL A 268 -4.56 -25.68 17.60
N THR A 269 -4.45 -25.41 16.32
CA THR A 269 -5.55 -25.62 15.37
C THR A 269 -5.78 -27.13 15.31
N ILE A 270 -6.91 -27.60 15.81
CA ILE A 270 -7.43 -28.95 15.61
C ILE A 270 -7.97 -29.03 14.18
#